data_68a8601161e26c7d94be6dba19033996
#
_entry.id   68a8601161e26c7d94be6dba19033996
#
_cell.length_a   1.000
_cell.length_b   1.000
_cell.length_c   1.000
_cell.angle_alpha   90.00
_cell.angle_beta   90.00
_cell.angle_gamma   90.00
#
_symmetry.space_group_name_H-M   'P 1'
#
loop_
_entity.id
_entity.type
_entity.pdbx_description
1 polymer ?
#
loop_
_entity_poly.entity_id
_entity_poly.type
_entity_poly.pdbx_seq_one_letter_code
_entity_poly.pdbx_strand_id
1 'polypeptide(L)'
;MIIIKSKREIDIMREAAKVTGEILRDIEGFIKPGMTTHAIDNFVEERILHYKMKPTFKGYGGFPAAACVSVNDEVVHGIPSRDRVLKEGDIVSVDTGSTYKGYCSDAARTYAVGEISDEARKLIDVTKQSFFEGVKYAMVGYRLHDIGHAVQEYAESNGFGVIREYLGHGIGRDLHEDPQVPNYGDAHTGPHLKEGMVLAIEPMITQGSYGTRVLGNDWTVV
;
A
#
# COMPACT_ATOMS: atom_id res chain seq x y z
N MET A 1 9.27 19.66 2.30
CA MET A 1 10.75 19.46 2.51
C MET A 1 10.97 18.06 3.02
N ILE A 2 11.89 17.30 2.43
CA ILE A 2 12.18 15.90 2.84
C ILE A 2 12.77 15.87 4.24
N ILE A 3 12.14 15.12 5.14
CA ILE A 3 12.54 15.00 6.55
C ILE A 3 13.43 13.77 6.71
N ILE A 4 14.67 14.00 7.17
CA ILE A 4 15.62 12.92 7.46
C ILE A 4 15.40 12.45 8.90
N LYS A 5 15.09 11.18 9.08
CA LYS A 5 14.83 10.56 10.38
C LYS A 5 16.14 10.13 11.05
N SER A 6 16.27 10.41 12.32
CA SER A 6 17.34 9.87 13.14
C SER A 6 17.18 8.37 13.34
N LYS A 7 18.26 7.68 13.73
CA LYS A 7 18.23 6.24 14.05
C LYS A 7 17.15 5.89 15.08
N ARG A 8 16.98 6.74 16.11
CA ARG A 8 15.94 6.55 17.16
C ARG A 8 14.53 6.60 16.56
N GLU A 9 14.27 7.53 15.65
CA GLU A 9 12.96 7.68 14.99
C GLU A 9 12.69 6.47 14.08
N ILE A 10 13.68 6.03 13.32
CA ILE A 10 13.59 4.82 12.48
C ILE A 10 13.31 3.58 13.35
N ASP A 11 13.93 3.44 14.52
CA ASP A 11 13.67 2.31 15.41
C ASP A 11 12.21 2.30 15.92
N ILE A 12 11.63 3.48 16.21
CA ILE A 12 10.22 3.60 16.56
C ILE A 12 9.31 3.22 15.38
N MET A 13 9.61 3.71 14.18
CA MET A 13 8.86 3.38 12.96
C MET A 13 8.94 1.90 12.64
N ARG A 14 10.08 1.28 12.87
CA ARG A 14 10.27 -0.17 12.67
C ARG A 14 9.35 -0.99 13.57
N GLU A 15 9.12 -0.57 14.83
CA GLU A 15 8.17 -1.27 15.71
C GLU A 15 6.72 -1.14 15.19
N ALA A 16 6.33 0.03 14.71
CA ALA A 16 5.03 0.20 14.06
C ALA A 16 4.91 -0.69 12.81
N ALA A 17 5.92 -0.65 11.93
CA ALA A 17 5.94 -1.42 10.69
C ALA A 17 5.91 -2.95 10.92
N LYS A 18 6.55 -3.44 11.97
CA LYS A 18 6.48 -4.87 12.35
C LYS A 18 5.04 -5.28 12.65
N VAL A 19 4.31 -4.49 13.44
CA VAL A 19 2.92 -4.79 13.78
C VAL A 19 2.03 -4.76 12.54
N THR A 20 2.16 -3.73 11.70
CA THR A 20 1.41 -3.66 10.43
C THR A 20 1.73 -4.87 9.53
N GLY A 21 3.00 -5.24 9.41
CA GLY A 21 3.40 -6.41 8.63
C GLY A 21 2.91 -7.75 9.21
N GLU A 22 2.79 -7.88 10.55
CA GLU A 22 2.19 -9.05 11.20
C GLU A 22 0.71 -9.15 10.93
N ILE A 23 -0.01 -8.03 11.04
CA ILE A 23 -1.45 -7.96 10.74
C ILE A 23 -1.72 -8.40 9.30
N LEU A 24 -0.96 -7.87 8.33
CA LEU A 24 -1.11 -8.25 6.93
C LEU A 24 -0.77 -9.73 6.68
N ARG A 25 0.13 -10.34 7.42
CA ARG A 25 0.35 -11.79 7.34
C ARG A 25 -0.82 -12.59 7.90
N ASP A 26 -1.35 -12.16 9.05
CA ASP A 26 -2.47 -12.85 9.71
C ASP A 26 -3.75 -12.81 8.86
N ILE A 27 -3.95 -11.74 8.08
CA ILE A 27 -5.08 -11.57 7.15
C ILE A 27 -5.11 -12.68 6.10
N GLU A 28 -3.98 -13.18 5.63
CA GLU A 28 -3.90 -14.22 4.60
C GLU A 28 -4.68 -15.49 5.00
N GLY A 29 -4.59 -15.88 6.28
CA GLY A 29 -5.37 -17.01 6.80
C GLY A 29 -6.80 -16.67 7.23
N PHE A 30 -7.13 -15.38 7.32
CA PHE A 30 -8.42 -14.89 7.77
C PHE A 30 -9.43 -14.72 6.63
N ILE A 31 -8.98 -14.20 5.48
CA ILE A 31 -9.86 -13.90 4.33
C ILE A 31 -10.46 -15.20 3.75
N LYS A 32 -11.80 -15.17 3.57
CA LYS A 32 -12.57 -16.28 2.97
C LYS A 32 -13.76 -15.75 2.17
N PRO A 33 -14.24 -16.48 1.16
CA PRO A 33 -15.51 -16.18 0.52
C PRO A 33 -16.65 -16.08 1.54
N GLY A 34 -17.55 -15.15 1.33
CA GLY A 34 -18.68 -14.87 2.24
C GLY A 34 -18.40 -13.88 3.34
N MET A 35 -17.14 -13.45 3.53
CA MET A 35 -16.81 -12.38 4.47
C MET A 35 -17.13 -11.00 3.89
N THR A 36 -17.47 -10.06 4.77
CA THR A 36 -17.63 -8.66 4.37
C THR A 36 -16.30 -7.92 4.46
N THR A 37 -16.11 -6.88 3.64
CA THR A 37 -14.93 -6.01 3.75
C THR A 37 -14.85 -5.32 5.12
N HIS A 38 -16.00 -5.05 5.75
CA HIS A 38 -16.07 -4.54 7.14
C HIS A 38 -15.50 -5.52 8.16
N ALA A 39 -15.66 -6.84 7.97
CA ALA A 39 -15.07 -7.83 8.88
C ALA A 39 -13.52 -7.80 8.83
N ILE A 40 -12.93 -7.50 7.67
CA ILE A 40 -11.49 -7.33 7.52
C ILE A 40 -11.03 -6.07 8.27
N ASP A 41 -11.74 -4.95 8.11
CA ASP A 41 -11.43 -3.71 8.81
C ASP A 41 -11.47 -3.88 10.33
N ASN A 42 -12.52 -4.52 10.85
CA ASN A 42 -12.63 -4.82 12.28
C ASN A 42 -11.44 -5.68 12.77
N PHE A 43 -11.09 -6.70 12.03
CA PHE A 43 -9.92 -7.54 12.37
C PHE A 43 -8.64 -6.69 12.44
N VAL A 44 -8.40 -5.83 11.46
CA VAL A 44 -7.24 -4.93 11.43
C VAL A 44 -7.24 -3.99 12.62
N GLU A 45 -8.37 -3.31 12.89
CA GLU A 45 -8.50 -2.38 14.01
C GLU A 45 -8.25 -3.07 15.35
N GLU A 46 -8.89 -4.22 15.60
CA GLU A 46 -8.72 -4.99 16.84
C GLU A 46 -7.26 -5.41 17.04
N ARG A 47 -6.57 -5.83 15.97
CA ARG A 47 -5.16 -6.22 16.05
C ARG A 47 -4.26 -5.02 16.35
N ILE A 48 -4.47 -3.87 15.72
CA ILE A 48 -3.69 -2.65 16.00
C ILE A 48 -3.87 -2.23 17.46
N LEU A 49 -5.11 -2.22 17.96
CA LEU A 49 -5.43 -1.86 19.35
C LEU A 49 -4.86 -2.87 20.35
N HIS A 50 -4.82 -4.16 20.02
CA HIS A 50 -4.19 -5.20 20.84
C HIS A 50 -2.72 -4.90 21.12
N TYR A 51 -1.98 -4.39 20.12
CA TYR A 51 -0.59 -3.94 20.27
C TYR A 51 -0.46 -2.56 20.93
N LYS A 52 -1.56 -1.98 21.44
CA LYS A 52 -1.60 -0.65 22.06
C LYS A 52 -1.10 0.47 21.13
N MET A 53 -1.31 0.29 19.84
CA MET A 53 -1.05 1.29 18.80
C MET A 53 -2.37 1.93 18.34
N LYS A 54 -2.29 2.97 17.53
CA LYS A 54 -3.47 3.63 16.95
C LYS A 54 -3.57 3.29 15.46
N PRO A 55 -4.77 3.00 14.94
CA PRO A 55 -4.97 2.92 13.49
C PRO A 55 -4.61 4.27 12.85
N THR A 56 -3.69 4.26 11.88
CA THR A 56 -3.19 5.49 11.26
C THR A 56 -4.25 6.11 10.34
N PHE A 57 -4.98 5.28 9.59
CA PHE A 57 -5.92 5.75 8.56
C PHE A 57 -7.23 6.26 9.14
N LYS A 58 -7.69 5.73 10.28
CA LYS A 58 -8.98 6.10 10.87
C LYS A 58 -9.02 7.57 11.29
N GLY A 59 -9.84 8.35 10.60
CA GLY A 59 -9.97 9.81 10.78
C GLY A 59 -8.98 10.64 9.96
N TYR A 60 -8.00 10.03 9.27
CA TYR A 60 -7.08 10.75 8.42
C TYR A 60 -7.83 11.32 7.19
N GLY A 61 -7.79 12.64 7.00
CA GLY A 61 -8.57 13.29 5.94
C GLY A 61 -10.08 13.03 5.99
N GLY A 62 -10.61 12.45 7.09
CA GLY A 62 -12.01 12.06 7.22
C GLY A 62 -12.27 10.59 6.84
N PHE A 63 -11.26 9.80 6.52
CA PHE A 63 -11.42 8.37 6.20
C PHE A 63 -12.04 7.60 7.40
N PRO A 64 -13.10 6.79 7.20
CA PRO A 64 -13.90 6.29 8.32
C PRO A 64 -13.36 5.03 9.01
N ALA A 65 -12.35 4.35 8.42
CA ALA A 65 -11.94 3.01 8.78
C ALA A 65 -10.46 2.88 9.16
N ALA A 66 -10.06 1.77 9.74
CA ALA A 66 -8.68 1.45 10.10
C ALA A 66 -7.87 0.92 8.90
N ALA A 67 -8.56 0.37 7.90
CA ALA A 67 -7.97 -0.14 6.67
C ALA A 67 -8.76 0.30 5.44
N CYS A 68 -8.08 0.50 4.32
CA CYS A 68 -8.70 0.49 3.00
C CYS A 68 -8.84 -0.97 2.56
N VAL A 69 -10.01 -1.36 2.07
CA VAL A 69 -10.28 -2.72 1.59
C VAL A 69 -10.86 -2.63 0.18
N SER A 70 -10.01 -2.77 -0.80
CA SER A 70 -10.31 -2.55 -2.21
C SER A 70 -10.46 -3.89 -2.94
N VAL A 71 -11.59 -4.12 -3.62
CA VAL A 71 -11.95 -5.41 -4.21
C VAL A 71 -11.95 -5.30 -5.74
N ASN A 72 -11.23 -6.19 -6.40
CA ASN A 72 -11.15 -6.35 -7.86
C ASN A 72 -10.66 -5.07 -8.56
N ASP A 73 -11.55 -4.34 -9.23
CA ASP A 73 -11.26 -3.11 -9.98
C ASP A 73 -11.08 -1.86 -9.08
N GLU A 74 -11.33 -1.99 -7.79
CA GLU A 74 -10.99 -0.94 -6.82
C GLU A 74 -9.48 -0.90 -6.62
N VAL A 75 -8.83 0.16 -7.07
CA VAL A 75 -7.37 0.32 -7.04
C VAL A 75 -6.90 0.61 -5.62
N VAL A 76 -7.44 1.68 -5.01
CA VAL A 76 -7.11 2.15 -3.65
C VAL A 76 -8.32 2.77 -2.96
N HIS A 77 -8.20 2.99 -1.66
CA HIS A 77 -9.15 3.70 -0.80
C HIS A 77 -10.57 3.08 -0.76
N GLY A 78 -10.69 1.78 -0.99
CA GLY A 78 -11.96 1.08 -0.81
C GLY A 78 -12.46 1.22 0.63
N ILE A 79 -13.67 1.81 0.82
CA ILE A 79 -14.28 1.96 2.15
C ILE A 79 -14.87 0.61 2.56
N PRO A 80 -14.45 0.03 3.71
CA PRO A 80 -15.02 -1.21 4.22
C PRO A 80 -16.54 -1.10 4.46
N SER A 81 -17.30 -2.09 3.98
CA SER A 81 -18.75 -2.10 4.06
C SER A 81 -19.30 -3.46 4.55
N ARG A 82 -20.43 -3.42 5.25
CA ARG A 82 -21.20 -4.61 5.63
C ARG A 82 -21.93 -5.25 4.45
N ASP A 83 -22.14 -4.47 3.40
CA ASP A 83 -22.87 -4.89 2.19
C ASP A 83 -21.93 -5.43 1.10
N ARG A 84 -20.61 -5.16 1.20
CA ARG A 84 -19.62 -5.68 0.27
C ARG A 84 -19.12 -7.05 0.76
N VAL A 85 -19.68 -8.11 0.19
CA VAL A 85 -19.35 -9.50 0.51
C VAL A 85 -18.36 -10.03 -0.51
N LEU A 86 -17.25 -10.58 -0.03
CA LEU A 86 -16.23 -11.24 -0.86
C LEU A 86 -16.76 -12.55 -1.44
N LYS A 87 -16.43 -12.80 -2.69
CA LYS A 87 -16.82 -14.01 -3.45
C LYS A 87 -15.59 -14.82 -3.82
N GLU A 88 -15.81 -16.09 -4.08
CA GLU A 88 -14.81 -16.94 -4.73
C GLU A 88 -14.34 -16.32 -6.03
N GLY A 89 -13.04 -16.25 -6.23
CA GLY A 89 -12.44 -15.64 -7.42
C GLY A 89 -12.11 -14.15 -7.31
N ASP A 90 -12.56 -13.46 -6.25
CA ASP A 90 -12.17 -12.06 -6.01
C ASP A 90 -10.69 -11.96 -5.64
N ILE A 91 -10.09 -10.81 -5.93
CA ILE A 91 -8.86 -10.34 -5.30
C ILE A 91 -9.19 -9.18 -4.38
N VAL A 92 -8.53 -9.06 -3.25
CA VAL A 92 -8.76 -7.98 -2.30
C VAL A 92 -7.45 -7.38 -1.82
N SER A 93 -7.29 -6.08 -2.03
CA SER A 93 -6.16 -5.31 -1.51
C SER A 93 -6.54 -4.73 -0.16
N VAL A 94 -5.73 -5.01 0.85
CA VAL A 94 -5.87 -4.44 2.19
C VAL A 94 -4.66 -3.57 2.45
N ASP A 95 -4.94 -2.30 2.70
CA ASP A 95 -3.95 -1.27 2.99
C ASP A 95 -4.24 -0.69 4.36
N THR A 96 -3.22 -0.64 5.23
CA THR A 96 -3.36 -0.18 6.61
C THR A 96 -2.05 0.31 7.20
N GLY A 97 -2.19 1.11 8.24
CA GLY A 97 -1.05 1.62 9.00
C GLY A 97 -1.31 1.65 10.49
N SER A 98 -0.25 1.55 11.26
CA SER A 98 -0.29 1.73 12.71
C SER A 98 0.61 2.88 13.15
N THR A 99 0.16 3.64 14.15
CA THR A 99 0.92 4.74 14.75
C THR A 99 1.44 4.35 16.13
N TYR A 100 2.75 4.38 16.30
CA TYR A 100 3.42 4.11 17.55
C TYR A 100 4.30 5.29 17.97
N LYS A 101 4.11 5.79 19.20
CA LYS A 101 4.86 6.94 19.76
C LYS A 101 4.90 8.15 18.81
N GLY A 102 3.82 8.37 18.07
CA GLY A 102 3.69 9.51 17.15
C GLY A 102 4.40 9.32 15.81
N TYR A 103 4.74 8.11 15.42
CA TYR A 103 5.27 7.76 14.10
C TYR A 103 4.39 6.74 13.41
N CYS A 104 4.16 6.94 12.14
CA CYS A 104 3.30 6.12 11.29
C CYS A 104 4.09 4.99 10.63
N SER A 105 3.38 3.89 10.37
CA SER A 105 3.73 2.88 9.38
C SER A 105 2.62 2.78 8.35
N ASP A 106 2.95 2.24 7.21
CA ASP A 106 2.05 2.06 6.08
C ASP A 106 2.47 0.83 5.30
N ALA A 107 1.50 -0.05 4.96
CA ALA A 107 1.75 -1.21 4.11
C ALA A 107 0.45 -1.79 3.56
N ALA A 108 0.52 -2.28 2.31
CA ALA A 108 -0.58 -2.93 1.64
C ALA A 108 -0.19 -4.33 1.12
N ARG A 109 -1.20 -5.20 0.99
CA ARG A 109 -1.10 -6.48 0.28
C ARG A 109 -2.40 -6.81 -0.42
N THR A 110 -2.28 -7.51 -1.54
CA THR A 110 -3.41 -8.09 -2.26
C THR A 110 -3.48 -9.59 -2.01
N TYR A 111 -4.67 -10.08 -1.71
CA TYR A 111 -4.96 -11.48 -1.37
C TYR A 111 -5.96 -12.08 -2.36
N ALA A 112 -5.80 -13.37 -2.63
CA ALA A 112 -6.80 -14.17 -3.32
C ALA A 112 -7.95 -14.53 -2.37
N VAL A 113 -9.18 -14.49 -2.85
CA VAL A 113 -10.35 -14.98 -2.13
C VAL A 113 -10.75 -16.33 -2.72
N GLY A 114 -10.31 -17.40 -2.07
CA GLY A 114 -10.42 -18.76 -2.63
C GLY A 114 -9.55 -18.96 -3.87
N GLU A 115 -10.07 -19.64 -4.89
CA GLU A 115 -9.36 -19.85 -6.14
C GLU A 115 -9.61 -18.70 -7.12
N ILE A 116 -8.55 -18.07 -7.60
CA ILE A 116 -8.57 -16.94 -8.52
C ILE A 116 -8.07 -17.39 -9.91
N SER A 117 -8.37 -16.59 -10.94
CA SER A 117 -7.86 -16.85 -12.29
C SER A 117 -6.33 -16.72 -12.35
N ASP A 118 -5.71 -17.41 -13.33
CA ASP A 118 -4.27 -17.31 -13.59
C ASP A 118 -3.83 -15.88 -13.89
N GLU A 119 -4.70 -15.10 -14.52
CA GLU A 119 -4.46 -13.71 -14.87
C GLU A 119 -4.45 -12.81 -13.62
N ALA A 120 -5.40 -12.99 -12.70
CA ALA A 120 -5.44 -12.30 -11.43
C ALA A 120 -4.21 -12.67 -10.56
N ARG A 121 -3.82 -13.94 -10.56
CA ARG A 121 -2.61 -14.38 -9.87
C ARG A 121 -1.37 -13.75 -10.46
N LYS A 122 -1.25 -13.72 -11.78
CA LYS A 122 -0.15 -13.05 -12.47
C LYS A 122 -0.08 -11.56 -12.12
N LEU A 123 -1.24 -10.87 -12.05
CA LEU A 123 -1.28 -9.47 -11.64
C LEU A 123 -0.74 -9.27 -10.22
N ILE A 124 -1.16 -10.09 -9.26
CA ILE A 124 -0.66 -10.03 -7.87
C ILE A 124 0.86 -10.27 -7.84
N ASP A 125 1.34 -11.32 -8.52
CA ASP A 125 2.75 -11.70 -8.50
C ASP A 125 3.64 -10.66 -9.18
N VAL A 126 3.20 -10.09 -10.31
CA VAL A 126 3.93 -9.02 -11.00
C VAL A 126 3.94 -7.74 -10.17
N THR A 127 2.82 -7.36 -9.55
CA THR A 127 2.77 -6.21 -8.65
C THR A 127 3.74 -6.37 -7.48
N LYS A 128 3.70 -7.52 -6.83
CA LYS A 128 4.62 -7.84 -5.74
C LYS A 128 6.08 -7.80 -6.20
N GLN A 129 6.40 -8.39 -7.34
CA GLN A 129 7.77 -8.42 -7.83
C GLN A 129 8.24 -7.03 -8.28
N SER A 130 7.38 -6.21 -8.89
CA SER A 130 7.73 -4.84 -9.27
C SER A 130 8.16 -3.99 -8.06
N PHE A 131 7.51 -4.18 -6.90
CA PHE A 131 7.96 -3.57 -5.65
C PHE A 131 9.40 -3.96 -5.32
N PHE A 132 9.74 -5.25 -5.39
CA PHE A 132 11.10 -5.71 -5.08
C PHE A 132 12.12 -5.24 -6.12
N GLU A 133 11.73 -5.08 -7.38
CA GLU A 133 12.60 -4.46 -8.39
C GLU A 133 12.89 -3.01 -8.03
N GLY A 134 11.87 -2.23 -7.66
CA GLY A 134 12.05 -0.84 -7.19
C GLY A 134 12.92 -0.73 -5.93
N VAL A 135 12.72 -1.59 -4.94
CA VAL A 135 13.47 -1.58 -3.66
C VAL A 135 14.97 -1.75 -3.87
N LYS A 136 15.42 -2.43 -4.94
CA LYS A 136 16.86 -2.55 -5.27
C LYS A 136 17.54 -1.20 -5.43
N TYR A 137 16.80 -0.17 -5.78
CA TYR A 137 17.29 1.20 -5.99
C TYR A 137 17.04 2.11 -4.78
N ALA A 138 16.34 1.62 -3.74
CA ALA A 138 16.04 2.39 -2.52
C ALA A 138 17.26 2.49 -1.58
N MET A 139 18.39 2.97 -2.09
CA MET A 139 19.65 3.09 -1.33
C MET A 139 20.43 4.34 -1.72
N VAL A 140 21.36 4.74 -0.87
CA VAL A 140 22.28 5.84 -1.13
C VAL A 140 23.08 5.56 -2.41
N GLY A 141 23.23 6.57 -3.25
CA GLY A 141 23.89 6.47 -4.55
C GLY A 141 22.91 6.53 -5.73
N TYR A 142 21.64 6.23 -5.47
CA TYR A 142 20.57 6.32 -6.46
C TYR A 142 19.73 7.58 -6.27
N ARG A 143 18.83 7.81 -7.22
CA ARG A 143 17.83 8.88 -7.17
C ARG A 143 16.45 8.30 -6.97
N LEU A 144 15.54 9.14 -6.51
CA LEU A 144 14.18 8.71 -6.16
C LEU A 144 13.44 8.03 -7.32
N HIS A 145 13.59 8.59 -8.53
CA HIS A 145 12.87 8.05 -9.68
C HIS A 145 13.50 6.78 -10.27
N ASP A 146 14.70 6.39 -9.86
CA ASP A 146 15.25 5.06 -10.19
C ASP A 146 14.37 3.95 -9.65
N ILE A 147 13.72 4.19 -8.48
CA ILE A 147 12.74 3.27 -7.87
C ILE A 147 11.53 3.11 -8.80
N GLY A 148 10.90 4.22 -9.17
CA GLY A 148 9.70 4.20 -10.02
C GLY A 148 9.95 3.67 -11.41
N HIS A 149 11.11 4.00 -11.99
CA HIS A 149 11.54 3.48 -13.29
C HIS A 149 11.62 1.94 -13.28
N ALA A 150 12.25 1.35 -12.26
CA ALA A 150 12.36 -0.09 -12.14
C ALA A 150 11.00 -0.78 -11.90
N VAL A 151 10.10 -0.16 -11.13
CA VAL A 151 8.71 -0.62 -10.97
C VAL A 151 8.01 -0.66 -12.33
N GLN A 152 8.06 0.45 -13.06
CA GLN A 152 7.41 0.60 -14.36
C GLN A 152 7.97 -0.38 -15.38
N GLU A 153 9.27 -0.44 -15.55
CA GLU A 153 9.93 -1.34 -16.51
C GLU A 153 9.49 -2.79 -16.28
N TYR A 154 9.48 -3.23 -15.02
CA TYR A 154 9.08 -4.60 -14.70
C TYR A 154 7.59 -4.84 -14.97
N ALA A 155 6.69 -3.96 -14.53
CA ALA A 155 5.26 -4.13 -14.72
C ALA A 155 4.86 -4.10 -16.20
N GLU A 156 5.35 -3.11 -16.96
CA GLU A 156 5.02 -2.94 -18.39
C GLU A 156 5.62 -4.07 -19.25
N SER A 157 6.83 -4.57 -18.94
CA SER A 157 7.42 -5.72 -19.63
C SER A 157 6.61 -7.02 -19.44
N ASN A 158 5.81 -7.11 -18.37
CA ASN A 158 4.90 -8.21 -18.12
C ASN A 158 3.48 -7.99 -18.68
N GLY A 159 3.24 -6.85 -19.36
CA GLY A 159 1.99 -6.52 -20.05
C GLY A 159 0.96 -5.83 -19.17
N PHE A 160 1.35 -5.22 -18.05
CA PHE A 160 0.47 -4.51 -17.13
C PHE A 160 0.70 -3.00 -17.16
N GLY A 161 -0.33 -2.22 -16.82
CA GLY A 161 -0.27 -0.77 -16.70
C GLY A 161 0.13 -0.32 -15.30
N VAL A 162 0.76 0.87 -15.21
CA VAL A 162 1.13 1.49 -13.93
C VAL A 162 0.28 2.73 -13.72
N ILE A 163 -0.46 2.79 -12.62
CA ILE A 163 -1.25 3.96 -12.22
C ILE A 163 -0.32 5.15 -11.98
N ARG A 164 -0.73 6.35 -12.46
CA ARG A 164 0.09 7.56 -12.43
C ARG A 164 -0.46 8.66 -11.53
N GLU A 165 -1.74 8.61 -11.17
CA GLU A 165 -2.42 9.65 -10.38
C GLU A 165 -2.22 9.46 -8.88
N TYR A 166 -1.91 8.23 -8.45
CA TYR A 166 -1.64 7.88 -7.07
C TYR A 166 -0.20 7.42 -6.94
N LEU A 167 0.45 7.87 -5.87
CA LEU A 167 1.89 7.77 -5.70
C LEU A 167 2.21 7.32 -4.28
N GLY A 168 3.32 6.65 -4.11
CA GLY A 168 3.94 6.50 -2.81
C GLY A 168 4.44 7.84 -2.26
N HIS A 169 4.95 7.86 -1.05
CA HIS A 169 5.26 9.08 -0.32
C HIS A 169 6.37 8.90 0.72
N GLY A 170 6.92 10.01 1.18
CA GLY A 170 7.67 10.02 2.44
C GLY A 170 6.73 9.76 3.61
N ILE A 171 7.22 9.17 4.68
CA ILE A 171 6.42 8.84 5.86
C ILE A 171 7.23 9.08 7.14
N GLY A 172 6.55 9.47 8.22
CA GLY A 172 7.20 9.73 9.51
C GLY A 172 6.20 10.02 10.61
N ARG A 173 6.16 11.25 11.07
CA ARG A 173 5.14 11.71 12.04
C ARG A 173 3.79 11.88 11.36
N ASP A 174 3.83 12.39 10.14
CA ASP A 174 2.64 12.43 9.31
C ASP A 174 2.61 11.18 8.42
N LEU A 175 1.41 10.72 8.09
CA LEU A 175 1.23 9.59 7.17
C LEU A 175 1.85 9.94 5.81
N HIS A 176 1.52 11.11 5.27
CA HIS A 176 2.08 11.59 4.01
C HIS A 176 3.05 12.74 4.27
N GLU A 177 4.32 12.50 3.95
CA GLU A 177 5.40 13.50 3.96
C GLU A 177 6.04 13.59 2.56
N ASP A 178 6.85 14.61 2.34
CA ASP A 178 7.74 14.66 1.18
C ASP A 178 8.80 13.53 1.25
N PRO A 179 9.25 13.03 0.10
CA PRO A 179 8.83 13.35 -1.27
C PRO A 179 7.64 12.51 -1.73
N GLN A 180 6.98 12.91 -2.81
CA GLN A 180 6.16 11.99 -3.60
C GLN A 180 7.06 10.93 -4.24
N VAL A 181 6.62 9.66 -4.23
CA VAL A 181 7.37 8.50 -4.74
C VAL A 181 6.60 7.89 -5.92
N PRO A 182 6.79 8.36 -7.15
CA PRO A 182 6.10 7.82 -8.30
C PRO A 182 6.56 6.38 -8.58
N ASN A 183 5.63 5.57 -9.10
CA ASN A 183 5.90 4.20 -9.54
C ASN A 183 6.29 4.12 -11.02
N TYR A 184 6.69 5.24 -11.60
CA TYR A 184 7.06 5.42 -13.00
C TYR A 184 8.04 6.57 -13.15
N GLY A 185 8.60 6.75 -14.33
CA GLY A 185 9.39 7.91 -14.72
C GLY A 185 10.77 7.55 -15.29
N ASP A 186 11.55 8.60 -15.55
CA ASP A 186 12.87 8.46 -16.14
C ASP A 186 13.92 8.13 -15.07
N ALA A 187 14.74 7.12 -15.34
CA ALA A 187 15.87 6.78 -14.49
C ALA A 187 16.83 7.98 -14.34
N HIS A 188 17.56 8.00 -13.24
CA HIS A 188 18.56 9.02 -12.90
C HIS A 188 18.00 10.43 -12.72
N THR A 189 16.69 10.56 -12.40
CA THR A 189 16.03 11.84 -12.12
C THR A 189 15.47 11.89 -10.70
N GLY A 190 14.96 13.06 -10.29
CA GLY A 190 14.49 13.28 -8.93
C GLY A 190 15.61 13.50 -7.90
N PRO A 191 15.28 13.71 -6.62
CA PRO A 191 16.24 13.94 -5.56
C PRO A 191 17.13 12.72 -5.30
N HIS A 192 18.37 12.96 -4.87
CA HIS A 192 19.25 11.90 -4.40
C HIS A 192 18.72 11.28 -3.11
N LEU A 193 18.74 9.95 -3.04
CA LEU A 193 18.42 9.22 -1.84
C LEU A 193 19.52 9.39 -0.79
N LYS A 194 19.09 9.59 0.45
CA LYS A 194 19.98 9.83 1.60
C LYS A 194 19.62 8.89 2.74
N GLU A 195 20.61 8.52 3.53
CA GLU A 195 20.38 7.81 4.77
C GLU A 195 19.43 8.58 5.68
N GLY A 196 18.46 7.87 6.28
CA GLY A 196 17.43 8.46 7.11
C GLY A 196 16.15 8.89 6.38
N MET A 197 16.09 8.83 5.05
CA MET A 197 14.82 8.88 4.33
C MET A 197 13.99 7.64 4.62
N VAL A 198 12.70 7.82 4.88
CA VAL A 198 11.73 6.72 5.01
C VAL A 198 10.62 6.94 4.00
N LEU A 199 10.39 5.94 3.16
CA LEU A 199 9.53 6.03 1.99
C LEU A 199 8.52 4.88 2.02
N ALA A 200 7.26 5.19 1.69
CA ALA A 200 6.26 4.23 1.26
C ALA A 200 6.41 4.08 -0.27
N ILE A 201 6.67 2.87 -0.72
CA ILE A 201 6.80 2.50 -2.14
C ILE A 201 5.60 1.64 -2.45
N GLU A 202 4.70 2.12 -3.30
CA GLU A 202 3.35 1.58 -3.45
C GLU A 202 2.98 1.35 -4.91
N PRO A 203 3.49 0.30 -5.56
CA PRO A 203 3.10 -0.03 -6.91
C PRO A 203 1.60 -0.30 -7.02
N MET A 204 0.90 0.48 -7.83
CA MET A 204 -0.49 0.30 -8.19
C MET A 204 -0.55 -0.10 -9.67
N ILE A 205 -0.81 -1.37 -9.90
CA ILE A 205 -0.65 -2.02 -11.21
C ILE A 205 -2.01 -2.51 -11.71
N THR A 206 -2.30 -2.31 -12.98
CA THR A 206 -3.57 -2.67 -13.60
C THR A 206 -3.38 -3.57 -14.81
N GLN A 207 -4.41 -4.37 -15.07
CA GLN A 207 -4.49 -5.22 -16.26
C GLN A 207 -4.76 -4.44 -17.55
N GLY A 208 -5.26 -3.21 -17.44
CA GLY A 208 -5.64 -2.37 -18.57
C GLY A 208 -4.91 -1.03 -18.61
N SER A 209 -5.66 0.01 -18.93
CA SER A 209 -5.13 1.38 -18.94
C SER A 209 -4.89 1.87 -17.51
N TYR A 210 -4.03 2.87 -17.38
CA TYR A 210 -3.68 3.50 -16.11
C TYR A 210 -4.65 4.63 -15.70
N GLY A 211 -5.72 4.87 -16.47
CA GLY A 211 -6.70 5.91 -16.14
C GLY A 211 -7.55 5.48 -14.93
N THR A 212 -7.79 6.41 -14.03
CA THR A 212 -8.56 6.16 -12.80
C THR A 212 -9.78 7.09 -12.70
N ARG A 213 -10.71 6.77 -11.83
CA ARG A 213 -11.79 7.64 -11.41
C ARG A 213 -12.18 7.40 -9.97
N VAL A 214 -12.57 8.46 -9.27
CA VAL A 214 -13.11 8.37 -7.92
C VAL A 214 -14.60 8.05 -7.99
N LEU A 215 -15.06 7.12 -7.14
CA LEU A 215 -16.48 6.78 -7.02
C LEU A 215 -17.25 7.85 -6.24
N GLY A 216 -18.58 7.78 -6.28
CA GLY A 216 -19.47 8.74 -5.62
C GLY A 216 -19.41 8.77 -4.08
N ASN A 217 -18.56 7.97 -3.46
CA ASN A 217 -18.24 8.01 -2.02
C ASN A 217 -17.06 8.93 -1.69
N ASP A 218 -16.52 9.64 -2.69
CA ASP A 218 -15.39 10.57 -2.61
C ASP A 218 -14.04 9.96 -2.18
N TRP A 219 -13.94 8.61 -2.10
CA TRP A 219 -12.74 7.90 -1.66
C TRP A 219 -12.29 6.82 -2.63
N THR A 220 -13.18 5.84 -2.88
CA THR A 220 -12.81 4.65 -3.64
C THR A 220 -12.43 4.99 -5.07
N VAL A 221 -11.27 4.54 -5.48
CA VAL A 221 -10.69 4.73 -6.82
C VAL A 221 -10.80 3.44 -7.62
N VAL A 222 -11.31 3.55 -8.84
CA VAL A 222 -11.39 2.45 -9.81
C VAL A 222 -10.75 2.83 -11.12
#